data_3952dc415974c109b7f10f4e06887fd6
#
_entry.id   3952dc415974c109b7f10f4e06887fd6
#
_cell.length_a   1.000
_cell.length_b   1.000
_cell.length_c   1.000
_cell.angle_alpha   90.00
_cell.angle_beta   90.00
_cell.angle_gamma   90.00
#
_symmetry.space_group_name_H-M   'P 1'
#
loop_
_entity.id
_entity.type
_entity.pdbx_description
1 polymer ?
#
loop_
_entity_poly.entity_id
_entity_poly.type
_entity_poly.pdbx_seq_one_letter_code
_entity_poly.pdbx_strand_id
1 'polypeptide(L)'
;KVETCTPFSCTEETTIDQDATAAIRQAEPLGRFVGLDISLDRGHLAVAEVAEAWNTRASFGDFLSQLNNLPFYRAIAFTLAFTFIVTPLVIVMGLAIALAVNTVHARLKGVVIFFSLLPFVITPLIGALVLFWMIDSRGIIGNLLQWMAGDPSLSLKASTGLMWISLMIYGVWHAAPFAFVIFYAGLQTMPMDQIEAAQIDGASRMQRLRYVIVPHLMPLVTFVALIQLMDNFRVFEPIVGFNASAHATSLSWAIFNDLGGETQQLSSAAATSVITIIGVAILLSPVLVRTWRDHKGKVS
;
A
#
# COMPACT_ATOMS: atom_id res chain seq x y z
N LYS A 1 -0.80 -48.29 11.59
CA LYS A 1 -1.58 -48.12 12.82
C LYS A 1 -0.91 -47.01 13.61
N VAL A 2 -1.61 -45.97 13.89
CA VAL A 2 -1.13 -44.86 14.72
C VAL A 2 -2.02 -44.83 15.97
N GLU A 3 -1.40 -44.93 17.12
CA GLU A 3 -2.09 -44.75 18.39
C GLU A 3 -2.27 -43.26 18.69
N THR A 4 -3.50 -42.86 18.92
CA THR A 4 -3.83 -41.52 19.37
C THR A 4 -3.86 -41.48 20.87
N CYS A 5 -2.84 -40.86 21.46
CA CYS A 5 -2.71 -40.68 22.89
C CYS A 5 -2.98 -39.25 23.30
N THR A 6 -3.92 -39.00 24.20
CA THR A 6 -3.98 -37.76 24.98
C THR A 6 -3.06 -37.89 26.20
N PRO A 7 -2.66 -36.78 26.89
CA PRO A 7 -1.74 -36.83 28.04
C PRO A 7 -2.21 -37.74 29.17
N PHE A 8 -3.45 -38.23 29.15
CA PHE A 8 -4.05 -39.04 30.21
C PHE A 8 -4.65 -40.39 29.77
N SER A 9 -4.81 -40.67 28.46
CA SER A 9 -5.29 -41.98 27.98
C SER A 9 -5.12 -42.14 26.47
N CYS A 10 -4.73 -43.36 26.04
CA CYS A 10 -4.72 -43.73 24.61
C CYS A 10 -6.05 -44.49 24.34
N THR A 11 -6.91 -43.93 23.46
CA THR A 11 -8.28 -44.44 23.32
C THR A 11 -8.69 -44.91 21.93
N GLU A 12 -7.90 -44.68 20.86
CA GLU A 12 -8.29 -45.17 19.53
C GLU A 12 -7.10 -45.51 18.63
N GLU A 13 -7.14 -46.67 17.98
CA GLU A 13 -6.26 -47.03 16.87
C GLU A 13 -6.86 -46.54 15.54
N THR A 14 -6.30 -45.57 14.92
CA THR A 14 -6.66 -45.17 13.56
C THR A 14 -5.68 -45.77 12.55
N THR A 15 -6.18 -46.49 11.56
CA THR A 15 -5.41 -46.98 10.42
C THR A 15 -5.27 -45.81 9.40
N ILE A 16 -4.06 -45.33 9.22
CA ILE A 16 -3.77 -44.35 8.15
C ILE A 16 -3.52 -45.12 6.85
N ASP A 17 -4.24 -44.74 5.79
CA ASP A 17 -4.07 -45.30 4.46
C ASP A 17 -2.65 -45.03 3.94
N GLN A 18 -2.09 -45.96 3.16
CA GLN A 18 -0.73 -45.82 2.59
C GLN A 18 -0.58 -44.58 1.74
N ASP A 19 -1.65 -44.14 1.08
CA ASP A 19 -1.68 -42.94 0.27
C ASP A 19 -1.54 -41.66 1.12
N ALA A 20 -2.14 -41.63 2.32
CA ALA A 20 -1.99 -40.51 3.25
C ALA A 20 -0.54 -40.40 3.79
N THR A 21 0.11 -41.54 4.05
CA THR A 21 1.52 -41.56 4.49
C THR A 21 2.49 -41.08 3.41
N ALA A 22 2.21 -41.41 2.15
CA ALA A 22 3.00 -40.91 1.01
C ALA A 22 2.82 -39.38 0.81
N ALA A 23 1.59 -38.87 0.96
CA ALA A 23 1.31 -37.45 0.91
C ALA A 23 2.01 -36.64 2.03
N ILE A 24 2.05 -37.19 3.26
CA ILE A 24 2.77 -36.59 4.40
C ILE A 24 4.27 -36.47 4.12
N ARG A 25 4.90 -37.53 3.58
CA ARG A 25 6.33 -37.52 3.24
C ARG A 25 6.67 -36.51 2.14
N GLN A 26 5.76 -36.27 1.19
CA GLN A 26 5.95 -35.27 0.15
C GLN A 26 5.73 -33.83 0.66
N ALA A 27 4.89 -33.65 1.67
CA ALA A 27 4.57 -32.35 2.25
C ALA A 27 5.57 -31.90 3.33
N GLU A 28 6.36 -32.82 3.92
CA GLU A 28 7.32 -32.53 4.99
C GLU A 28 8.31 -31.39 4.63
N PRO A 29 8.94 -31.36 3.43
CA PRO A 29 9.84 -30.27 3.06
C PRO A 29 9.10 -28.95 2.83
N LEU A 30 7.84 -28.98 2.41
CA LEU A 30 7.00 -27.78 2.24
C LEU A 30 6.51 -27.23 3.59
N GLY A 31 6.22 -28.11 4.54
CA GLY A 31 5.83 -27.71 5.89
C GLY A 31 6.94 -26.97 6.64
N ARG A 32 8.20 -27.38 6.49
CA ARG A 32 9.36 -26.64 7.04
C ARG A 32 9.53 -25.26 6.45
N PHE A 33 9.18 -25.09 5.18
CA PHE A 33 9.27 -23.80 4.50
C PHE A 33 8.17 -22.80 4.96
N VAL A 34 7.02 -23.34 5.43
CA VAL A 34 5.87 -22.55 5.91
C VAL A 34 5.87 -22.40 7.44
N GLY A 35 6.87 -22.98 8.14
CA GLY A 35 6.94 -22.94 9.61
C GLY A 35 6.01 -23.92 10.32
N LEU A 36 5.40 -24.88 9.60
CA LEU A 36 4.62 -25.98 10.15
C LEU A 36 5.56 -27.11 10.55
N ASP A 37 5.61 -27.43 11.84
CA ASP A 37 6.36 -28.57 12.37
C ASP A 37 5.59 -29.89 12.10
N ILE A 38 5.76 -30.41 10.89
CA ILE A 38 5.18 -31.67 10.47
C ILE A 38 6.14 -32.79 10.90
N SER A 39 6.10 -33.20 12.14
CA SER A 39 6.83 -34.39 12.61
C SER A 39 5.86 -35.59 12.75
N LEU A 40 6.28 -36.74 12.19
CA LEU A 40 5.53 -37.99 12.30
C LEU A 40 5.35 -38.47 13.75
N ASP A 41 6.13 -37.94 14.70
CA ASP A 41 6.09 -38.28 16.12
C ASP A 41 4.98 -37.56 16.91
N ARG A 42 4.38 -36.53 16.37
CA ARG A 42 3.26 -35.82 17.01
C ARG A 42 1.89 -36.22 16.45
N GLY A 43 1.73 -37.47 16.09
CA GLY A 43 0.46 -38.22 15.82
C GLY A 43 -0.64 -37.46 15.22
N HIS A 44 -1.59 -37.16 15.14
CA HIS A 44 -2.77 -36.92 14.43
C HIS A 44 -3.24 -35.49 14.11
N LEU A 45 -2.72 -34.45 14.74
CA LEU A 45 -3.01 -33.08 14.35
C LEU A 45 -2.37 -32.77 13.00
N ALA A 46 -1.15 -33.28 12.76
CA ALA A 46 -0.42 -33.08 11.52
C ALA A 46 -1.10 -33.68 10.28
N VAL A 47 -1.82 -34.79 10.42
CA VAL A 47 -2.46 -35.46 9.26
C VAL A 47 -3.69 -34.72 8.80
N ALA A 48 -4.51 -34.24 9.73
CA ALA A 48 -5.70 -33.45 9.41
C ALA A 48 -5.31 -32.09 8.81
N GLU A 49 -4.32 -31.40 9.42
CA GLU A 49 -3.81 -30.13 8.93
C GLU A 49 -3.10 -30.25 7.57
N VAL A 50 -2.34 -31.31 7.33
CA VAL A 50 -1.70 -31.56 6.03
C VAL A 50 -2.71 -31.96 4.96
N ALA A 51 -3.71 -32.76 5.29
CA ALA A 51 -4.79 -33.07 4.36
C ALA A 51 -5.64 -31.85 4.02
N GLU A 52 -5.88 -30.98 4.99
CA GLU A 52 -6.58 -29.72 4.80
C GLU A 52 -5.73 -28.72 3.99
N ALA A 53 -4.45 -28.56 4.30
CA ALA A 53 -3.51 -27.76 3.53
C ALA A 53 -3.27 -28.32 2.11
N TRP A 54 -3.37 -29.61 1.90
CA TRP A 54 -3.28 -30.25 0.58
C TRP A 54 -4.55 -30.06 -0.25
N ASN A 55 -5.71 -30.08 0.39
CA ASN A 55 -6.99 -29.79 -0.26
C ASN A 55 -7.18 -28.29 -0.55
N THR A 56 -6.46 -27.43 0.15
CA THR A 56 -6.47 -25.97 -0.06
C THR A 56 -5.47 -25.49 -1.12
N ARG A 57 -5.00 -26.37 -2.02
CA ARG A 57 -4.24 -25.94 -3.18
C ARG A 57 -5.05 -24.93 -3.97
N ALA A 58 -4.50 -23.73 -4.16
CA ALA A 58 -5.09 -22.71 -5.01
C ALA A 58 -5.38 -23.33 -6.38
N SER A 59 -6.62 -23.66 -6.62
CA SER A 59 -7.09 -24.21 -7.88
C SER A 59 -7.33 -23.05 -8.87
N PHE A 60 -7.22 -23.30 -10.15
CA PHE A 60 -7.67 -22.35 -11.16
C PHE A 60 -9.16 -22.00 -10.99
N GLY A 61 -9.96 -22.93 -10.43
CA GLY A 61 -11.34 -22.70 -10.02
C GLY A 61 -11.48 -21.63 -8.92
N ASP A 62 -10.58 -21.61 -7.93
CA ASP A 62 -10.57 -20.62 -6.85
C ASP A 62 -10.20 -19.23 -7.40
N PHE A 63 -9.28 -19.17 -8.36
CA PHE A 63 -8.96 -17.95 -9.09
C PHE A 63 -10.19 -17.38 -9.83
N LEU A 64 -10.94 -18.23 -10.52
CA LEU A 64 -12.18 -17.83 -11.20
C LEU A 64 -13.30 -17.45 -10.22
N SER A 65 -13.39 -18.10 -9.06
CA SER A 65 -14.38 -17.76 -8.03
C SER A 65 -14.14 -16.39 -7.44
N GLN A 66 -12.87 -15.98 -7.26
CA GLN A 66 -12.51 -14.62 -6.84
C GLN A 66 -12.92 -13.56 -7.85
N LEU A 67 -12.88 -13.87 -9.14
CA LEU A 67 -13.36 -12.95 -10.18
C LEU A 67 -14.88 -12.70 -10.14
N ASN A 68 -15.64 -13.54 -9.44
CA ASN A 68 -17.09 -13.35 -9.21
C ASN A 68 -17.42 -12.77 -7.84
N ASN A 69 -16.43 -12.45 -7.02
CA ASN A 69 -16.63 -11.97 -5.66
C ASN A 69 -16.81 -10.45 -5.62
N LEU A 70 -17.98 -9.97 -5.22
CA LEU A 70 -18.30 -8.54 -5.11
C LEU A 70 -17.37 -7.75 -4.14
N PRO A 71 -16.99 -8.26 -2.96
CA PRO A 71 -15.98 -7.67 -2.09
C PRO A 71 -14.63 -7.46 -2.76
N PHE A 72 -14.19 -8.39 -3.61
CA PHE A 72 -12.95 -8.29 -4.38
C PHE A 72 -12.96 -7.09 -5.35
N TYR A 73 -14.06 -6.89 -6.07
CA TYR A 73 -14.18 -5.72 -6.96
C TYR A 73 -14.19 -4.38 -6.21
N ARG A 74 -14.77 -4.35 -5.01
CA ARG A 74 -14.71 -3.16 -4.14
C ARG A 74 -13.27 -2.88 -3.70
N ALA A 75 -12.51 -3.92 -3.37
CA ALA A 75 -11.10 -3.79 -3.01
C ALA A 75 -10.24 -3.28 -4.19
N ILE A 76 -10.46 -3.80 -5.40
CA ILE A 76 -9.81 -3.30 -6.63
C ILE A 76 -10.19 -1.83 -6.86
N ALA A 77 -11.48 -1.50 -6.83
CA ALA A 77 -11.96 -0.14 -7.09
C ALA A 77 -11.34 0.87 -6.12
N PHE A 78 -11.32 0.55 -4.83
CA PHE A 78 -10.66 1.39 -3.83
C PHE A 78 -9.16 1.51 -4.09
N THR A 79 -8.46 0.40 -4.32
CA THR A 79 -7.01 0.38 -4.54
C THR A 79 -6.62 1.22 -5.77
N LEU A 80 -7.37 1.07 -6.88
CA LEU A 80 -7.15 1.87 -8.09
C LEU A 80 -7.47 3.35 -7.85
N ALA A 81 -8.61 3.66 -7.25
CA ALA A 81 -8.98 5.04 -6.94
C ALA A 81 -7.93 5.71 -6.04
N PHE A 82 -7.51 5.03 -4.98
CA PHE A 82 -6.47 5.51 -4.08
C PHE A 82 -5.16 5.77 -4.82
N THR A 83 -4.69 4.80 -5.60
CA THR A 83 -3.44 4.89 -6.35
C THR A 83 -3.45 6.03 -7.36
N PHE A 84 -4.51 6.13 -8.18
CA PHE A 84 -4.57 7.14 -9.25
C PHE A 84 -4.86 8.55 -8.76
N ILE A 85 -5.46 8.71 -7.59
CA ILE A 85 -5.73 10.02 -6.99
C ILE A 85 -4.55 10.47 -6.13
N VAL A 86 -4.05 9.60 -5.24
CA VAL A 86 -3.00 9.98 -4.28
C VAL A 86 -1.66 10.21 -5.00
N THR A 87 -1.28 9.36 -5.97
CA THR A 87 0.01 9.51 -6.67
C THR A 87 0.21 10.88 -7.31
N PRO A 88 -0.68 11.40 -8.16
CA PRO A 88 -0.48 12.73 -8.74
C PRO A 88 -0.54 13.84 -7.69
N LEU A 89 -1.38 13.71 -6.65
CA LEU A 89 -1.45 14.69 -5.57
C LEU A 89 -0.15 14.73 -4.77
N VAL A 90 0.48 13.59 -4.48
CA VAL A 90 1.80 13.52 -3.84
C VAL A 90 2.87 14.21 -4.68
N ILE A 91 2.88 13.98 -6.00
CA ILE A 91 3.83 14.61 -6.91
C ILE A 91 3.64 16.15 -6.91
N VAL A 92 2.40 16.59 -7.04
CA VAL A 92 2.09 18.04 -7.05
C VAL A 92 2.43 18.67 -5.70
N MET A 93 2.05 18.05 -4.59
CA MET A 93 2.31 18.56 -3.24
C MET A 93 3.82 18.56 -2.94
N GLY A 94 4.54 17.49 -3.26
CA GLY A 94 5.99 17.41 -3.08
C GLY A 94 6.74 18.47 -3.89
N LEU A 95 6.33 18.69 -5.14
CA LEU A 95 6.88 19.75 -5.99
C LEU A 95 6.56 21.14 -5.42
N ALA A 96 5.33 21.37 -4.98
CA ALA A 96 4.92 22.65 -4.38
C ALA A 96 5.74 22.96 -3.12
N ILE A 97 5.95 21.98 -2.24
CA ILE A 97 6.78 22.13 -1.05
C ILE A 97 8.24 22.41 -1.45
N ALA A 98 8.80 21.69 -2.43
CA ALA A 98 10.16 21.88 -2.90
C ALA A 98 10.39 23.29 -3.46
N LEU A 99 9.44 23.80 -4.25
CA LEU A 99 9.47 25.16 -4.78
C LEU A 99 9.34 26.21 -3.66
N ALA A 100 8.42 25.99 -2.72
CA ALA A 100 8.24 26.88 -1.58
C ALA A 100 9.52 26.97 -0.74
N VAL A 101 10.12 25.82 -0.38
CA VAL A 101 11.38 25.78 0.39
C VAL A 101 12.52 26.45 -0.37
N ASN A 102 12.55 26.33 -1.70
CA ASN A 102 13.60 26.98 -2.50
C ASN A 102 13.54 28.52 -2.45
N THR A 103 12.36 29.08 -2.21
CA THR A 103 12.17 30.55 -2.08
C THR A 103 12.35 31.08 -0.67
N VAL A 104 12.43 30.21 0.34
CA VAL A 104 12.56 30.58 1.77
C VAL A 104 13.97 31.13 2.06
N HIS A 105 14.05 32.11 2.95
CA HIS A 105 15.30 32.69 3.44
C HIS A 105 16.21 31.63 4.05
N ALA A 106 17.52 31.70 3.80
CA ALA A 106 18.50 30.70 4.21
C ALA A 106 18.42 30.33 5.71
N ARG A 107 18.13 31.30 6.58
CA ARG A 107 18.04 31.08 8.04
C ARG A 107 16.85 30.21 8.47
N LEU A 108 15.75 30.24 7.74
CA LEU A 108 14.53 29.50 8.04
C LEU A 108 14.42 28.18 7.27
N LYS A 109 15.27 28.01 6.26
CA LYS A 109 15.22 26.88 5.33
C LYS A 109 15.30 25.52 6.05
N GLY A 110 16.23 25.37 7.01
CA GLY A 110 16.37 24.14 7.79
C GLY A 110 15.14 23.80 8.63
N VAL A 111 14.54 24.80 9.25
CA VAL A 111 13.32 24.63 10.05
C VAL A 111 12.14 24.16 9.18
N VAL A 112 11.94 24.79 8.01
CA VAL A 112 10.86 24.42 7.09
C VAL A 112 11.07 22.99 6.55
N ILE A 113 12.31 22.62 6.19
CA ILE A 113 12.64 21.28 5.75
C ILE A 113 12.30 20.26 6.87
N PHE A 114 12.73 20.54 8.10
CA PHE A 114 12.46 19.65 9.24
C PHE A 114 10.96 19.41 9.42
N PHE A 115 10.15 20.45 9.49
CA PHE A 115 8.70 20.31 9.64
C PHE A 115 8.03 19.62 8.44
N SER A 116 8.55 19.84 7.23
CA SER A 116 8.05 19.17 6.04
C SER A 116 8.35 17.67 6.03
N LEU A 117 9.38 17.21 6.74
CA LEU A 117 9.75 15.79 6.82
C LEU A 117 9.07 15.04 7.96
N LEU A 118 8.48 15.76 8.94
CA LEU A 118 7.83 15.15 10.09
C LEU A 118 6.82 14.04 9.75
N PRO A 119 5.93 14.20 8.76
CA PRO A 119 4.97 13.15 8.41
C PRO A 119 5.63 11.83 7.99
N PHE A 120 6.79 11.91 7.35
CA PHE A 120 7.50 10.73 6.85
C PHE A 120 8.22 9.94 7.96
N VAL A 121 8.58 10.61 9.06
CA VAL A 121 9.25 9.97 10.21
C VAL A 121 8.26 9.12 11.03
N ILE A 122 6.99 9.48 11.01
CA ILE A 122 5.93 8.76 11.73
C ILE A 122 5.60 7.48 10.94
N THR A 123 5.57 6.33 11.62
CA THR A 123 5.16 5.09 10.95
C THR A 123 3.72 5.20 10.44
N PRO A 124 3.41 4.67 9.24
CA PRO A 124 2.08 4.84 8.61
C PRO A 124 0.92 4.38 9.50
N LEU A 125 1.09 3.25 10.19
CA LEU A 125 0.07 2.70 11.08
C LEU A 125 -0.23 3.63 12.27
N ILE A 126 0.81 4.12 12.95
CA ILE A 126 0.66 4.99 14.13
C ILE A 126 0.08 6.34 13.71
N GLY A 127 0.57 6.92 12.63
CA GLY A 127 0.05 8.17 12.10
C GLY A 127 -1.44 8.08 11.74
N ALA A 128 -1.84 6.98 11.10
CA ALA A 128 -3.23 6.71 10.77
C ALA A 128 -4.10 6.55 12.03
N LEU A 129 -3.62 5.82 13.04
CA LEU A 129 -4.33 5.63 14.31
C LEU A 129 -4.53 6.96 15.07
N VAL A 130 -3.49 7.80 15.14
CA VAL A 130 -3.58 9.12 15.77
C VAL A 130 -4.61 9.98 15.05
N LEU A 131 -4.57 10.04 13.72
CA LEU A 131 -5.57 10.79 12.95
C LEU A 131 -6.97 10.24 13.09
N PHE A 132 -7.14 8.91 13.18
CA PHE A 132 -8.43 8.29 13.46
C PHE A 132 -9.08 8.82 14.74
N TRP A 133 -8.30 9.02 15.81
CA TRP A 133 -8.80 9.62 17.04
C TRP A 133 -9.00 11.13 16.92
N MET A 134 -8.18 11.83 16.14
CA MET A 134 -8.33 13.27 15.92
C MET A 134 -9.57 13.64 15.11
N ILE A 135 -9.97 12.79 14.12
CA ILE A 135 -11.17 13.01 13.29
C ILE A 135 -12.46 12.52 13.96
N ASP A 136 -12.37 11.89 15.12
CA ASP A 136 -13.55 11.51 15.91
C ASP A 136 -14.38 12.73 16.29
N SER A 137 -15.68 12.56 16.51
CA SER A 137 -16.58 13.66 16.91
C SER A 137 -16.15 14.36 18.20
N ARG A 138 -15.41 13.68 19.05
CA ARG A 138 -14.80 14.19 20.28
C ARG A 138 -13.35 14.64 20.11
N GLY A 139 -12.77 14.39 18.93
CA GLY A 139 -11.40 14.75 18.59
C GLY A 139 -11.27 16.22 18.19
N ILE A 140 -10.06 16.72 18.13
CA ILE A 140 -9.78 18.13 17.80
C ILE A 140 -10.26 18.47 16.39
N ILE A 141 -9.95 17.65 15.39
CA ILE A 141 -10.31 17.89 13.99
C ILE A 141 -11.83 17.69 13.80
N GLY A 142 -12.40 16.62 14.38
CA GLY A 142 -13.83 16.35 14.30
C GLY A 142 -14.67 17.49 14.87
N ASN A 143 -14.34 17.98 16.08
CA ASN A 143 -15.01 19.09 16.72
C ASN A 143 -14.88 20.40 15.93
N LEU A 144 -13.66 20.68 15.39
CA LEU A 144 -13.43 21.85 14.56
C LEU A 144 -14.30 21.83 13.28
N LEU A 145 -14.40 20.67 12.64
CA LEU A 145 -15.21 20.50 11.42
C LEU A 145 -16.71 20.64 11.72
N GLN A 146 -17.20 20.09 12.83
CA GLN A 146 -18.58 20.27 13.29
C GLN A 146 -18.90 21.75 13.53
N TRP A 147 -17.97 22.46 14.18
CA TRP A 147 -18.13 23.91 14.42
C TRP A 147 -18.14 24.70 13.11
N MET A 148 -17.25 24.38 12.16
CA MET A 148 -17.19 25.05 10.86
C MET A 148 -18.41 24.74 9.99
N ALA A 149 -18.93 23.52 10.04
CA ALA A 149 -20.12 23.11 9.29
C ALA A 149 -21.42 23.54 9.93
N GLY A 150 -21.41 23.93 11.20
CA GLY A 150 -22.63 24.27 11.97
C GLY A 150 -23.51 23.03 12.27
N ASP A 151 -22.99 21.82 12.07
CA ASP A 151 -23.72 20.57 12.25
C ASP A 151 -23.03 19.67 13.28
N PRO A 152 -23.53 19.54 14.50
CA PRO A 152 -22.96 18.67 15.53
C PRO A 152 -23.04 17.17 15.21
N SER A 153 -23.88 16.77 14.24
CA SER A 153 -24.04 15.37 13.84
C SER A 153 -23.03 14.94 12.79
N LEU A 154 -22.25 15.87 12.22
CA LEU A 154 -21.25 15.58 11.21
C LEU A 154 -20.17 14.65 11.77
N SER A 155 -20.03 13.48 11.16
CA SER A 155 -18.96 12.53 11.47
C SER A 155 -18.26 12.09 10.21
N LEU A 156 -16.93 12.31 10.15
CA LEU A 156 -16.11 11.85 9.03
C LEU A 156 -16.09 10.32 8.91
N LYS A 157 -16.39 9.62 10.00
CA LYS A 157 -16.45 8.15 10.06
C LYS A 157 -17.80 7.58 9.63
N ALA A 158 -18.83 8.39 9.49
CA ALA A 158 -20.20 7.93 9.26
C ALA A 158 -20.46 7.52 7.80
N SER A 159 -19.70 8.05 6.84
CA SER A 159 -19.94 7.76 5.43
C SER A 159 -18.68 7.22 4.73
N THR A 160 -18.90 6.30 3.79
CA THR A 160 -17.82 5.73 2.97
C THR A 160 -17.05 6.81 2.20
N GLY A 161 -17.74 7.82 1.65
CA GLY A 161 -17.08 8.89 0.89
C GLY A 161 -16.16 9.75 1.75
N LEU A 162 -16.59 10.15 2.94
CA LEU A 162 -15.78 10.95 3.87
C LEU A 162 -14.58 10.15 4.40
N MET A 163 -14.76 8.85 4.65
CA MET A 163 -13.67 7.98 5.04
C MET A 163 -12.63 7.84 3.92
N TRP A 164 -13.05 7.68 2.66
CA TRP A 164 -12.13 7.63 1.51
C TRP A 164 -11.35 8.93 1.37
N ILE A 165 -12.01 10.08 1.48
CA ILE A 165 -11.34 11.39 1.43
C ILE A 165 -10.32 11.52 2.56
N SER A 166 -10.67 11.11 3.78
CA SER A 166 -9.75 11.14 4.93
C SER A 166 -8.52 10.27 4.71
N LEU A 167 -8.70 9.05 4.17
CA LEU A 167 -7.61 8.15 3.81
C LEU A 167 -6.71 8.74 2.71
N MET A 168 -7.30 9.36 1.67
CA MET A 168 -6.54 9.98 0.58
C MET A 168 -5.75 11.20 1.07
N ILE A 169 -6.36 12.06 1.88
CA ILE A 169 -5.67 13.21 2.50
C ILE A 169 -4.50 12.71 3.35
N TYR A 170 -4.72 11.68 4.16
CA TYR A 170 -3.67 11.06 4.95
C TYR A 170 -2.54 10.52 4.07
N GLY A 171 -2.88 9.78 3.01
CA GLY A 171 -1.90 9.22 2.08
C GLY A 171 -1.03 10.29 1.43
N VAL A 172 -1.64 11.40 0.98
CA VAL A 172 -0.90 12.54 0.42
C VAL A 172 -0.01 13.19 1.47
N TRP A 173 -0.54 13.48 2.67
CA TRP A 173 0.21 14.12 3.74
C TRP A 173 1.43 13.30 4.18
N HIS A 174 1.26 11.97 4.29
CA HIS A 174 2.33 11.07 4.71
C HIS A 174 3.40 10.88 3.62
N ALA A 175 3.01 10.79 2.35
CA ALA A 175 3.91 10.48 1.24
C ALA A 175 4.56 11.71 0.58
N ALA A 176 3.96 12.90 0.71
CA ALA A 176 4.47 14.13 0.11
C ALA A 176 5.92 14.49 0.50
N PRO A 177 6.38 14.26 1.74
CA PRO A 177 7.77 14.52 2.13
C PRO A 177 8.81 13.73 1.32
N PHE A 178 8.52 12.49 0.95
CA PHE A 178 9.39 11.70 0.10
C PHE A 178 9.58 12.36 -1.28
N ALA A 179 8.47 12.73 -1.92
CA ALA A 179 8.49 13.43 -3.20
C ALA A 179 9.20 14.80 -3.08
N PHE A 180 8.94 15.52 -1.99
CA PHE A 180 9.59 16.81 -1.70
C PHE A 180 11.11 16.69 -1.66
N VAL A 181 11.68 15.72 -0.95
CA VAL A 181 13.15 15.55 -0.84
C VAL A 181 13.77 15.35 -2.23
N ILE A 182 13.18 14.47 -3.04
CA ILE A 182 13.69 14.16 -4.38
C ILE A 182 13.63 15.39 -5.29
N PHE A 183 12.50 16.09 -5.31
CA PHE A 183 12.35 17.27 -6.13
C PHE A 183 13.23 18.42 -5.65
N TYR A 184 13.37 18.58 -4.33
CA TYR A 184 14.25 19.59 -3.76
C TYR A 184 15.72 19.32 -4.13
N ALA A 185 16.19 18.08 -4.05
CA ALA A 185 17.51 17.69 -4.52
C ALA A 185 17.69 17.98 -6.04
N GLY A 186 16.68 17.63 -6.84
CA GLY A 186 16.69 17.93 -8.28
C GLY A 186 16.73 19.42 -8.60
N LEU A 187 16.05 20.26 -7.81
CA LEU A 187 16.14 21.71 -7.97
C LEU A 187 17.54 22.27 -7.67
N GLN A 188 18.29 21.64 -6.76
CA GLN A 188 19.67 22.06 -6.44
C GLN A 188 20.67 21.72 -7.53
N THR A 189 20.36 20.75 -8.42
CA THR A 189 21.24 20.37 -9.55
C THR A 189 20.95 21.15 -10.82
N MET A 190 19.95 22.05 -10.79
CA MET A 190 19.55 22.83 -11.96
C MET A 190 20.59 23.93 -12.27
N PRO A 191 21.08 24.04 -13.53
CA PRO A 191 21.95 25.14 -13.93
C PRO A 191 21.21 26.46 -13.81
N MET A 192 21.79 27.43 -13.07
CA MET A 192 21.18 28.75 -12.85
C MET A 192 21.06 29.55 -14.16
N ASP A 193 22.00 29.35 -15.10
CA ASP A 193 22.02 30.02 -16.40
C ASP A 193 20.70 29.83 -17.18
N GLN A 194 20.07 28.67 -17.07
CA GLN A 194 18.78 28.42 -17.74
C GLN A 194 17.63 29.24 -17.13
N ILE A 195 17.66 29.46 -15.83
CA ILE A 195 16.65 30.26 -15.13
C ILE A 195 16.86 31.75 -15.44
N GLU A 196 18.13 32.19 -15.47
CA GLU A 196 18.51 33.57 -15.78
C GLU A 196 18.20 33.93 -17.24
N ALA A 197 18.53 33.06 -18.19
CA ALA A 197 18.19 33.24 -19.60
C ALA A 197 16.66 33.38 -19.78
N ALA A 198 15.87 32.50 -19.17
CA ALA A 198 14.42 32.60 -19.21
C ALA A 198 13.87 33.88 -18.55
N GLN A 199 14.59 34.46 -17.57
CA GLN A 199 14.22 35.74 -16.96
C GLN A 199 14.54 36.93 -17.92
N ILE A 200 15.67 36.88 -18.60
CA ILE A 200 16.08 37.90 -19.60
C ILE A 200 15.08 37.90 -20.77
N ASP A 201 14.59 36.70 -21.18
CA ASP A 201 13.55 36.53 -22.20
C ASP A 201 12.14 36.98 -21.72
N GLY A 202 12.02 37.51 -20.51
CA GLY A 202 10.75 38.00 -19.96
C GLY A 202 9.75 36.91 -19.53
N ALA A 203 10.18 35.67 -19.35
CA ALA A 203 9.30 34.57 -18.94
C ALA A 203 8.74 34.79 -17.53
N SER A 204 7.42 34.70 -17.39
CA SER A 204 6.72 34.73 -16.11
C SER A 204 7.11 33.55 -15.21
N ARG A 205 6.81 33.64 -13.88
CA ARG A 205 7.10 32.54 -12.92
C ARG A 205 6.47 31.21 -13.35
N MET A 206 5.23 31.25 -13.85
CA MET A 206 4.54 30.05 -14.32
C MET A 206 5.14 29.48 -15.61
N GLN A 207 5.58 30.34 -16.52
CA GLN A 207 6.26 29.90 -17.74
C GLN A 207 7.60 29.23 -17.41
N ARG A 208 8.41 29.83 -16.52
CA ARG A 208 9.64 29.18 -16.04
C ARG A 208 9.40 27.85 -15.36
N LEU A 209 8.35 27.75 -14.51
CA LEU A 209 7.98 26.49 -13.89
C LEU A 209 7.65 25.43 -14.96
N ARG A 210 6.77 25.77 -15.91
CA ARG A 210 6.24 24.80 -16.88
C ARG A 210 7.25 24.41 -17.97
N TYR A 211 8.07 25.33 -18.43
CA TYR A 211 8.93 25.12 -19.60
C TYR A 211 10.41 24.90 -19.26
N VAL A 212 10.85 25.22 -18.05
CA VAL A 212 12.25 25.07 -17.63
C VAL A 212 12.34 24.06 -16.46
N ILE A 213 11.65 24.33 -15.35
CA ILE A 213 11.79 23.55 -14.12
C ILE A 213 11.16 22.15 -14.26
N VAL A 214 9.90 22.06 -14.67
CA VAL A 214 9.20 20.77 -14.76
C VAL A 214 9.87 19.83 -15.77
N PRO A 215 10.27 20.25 -16.99
CA PRO A 215 10.99 19.39 -17.91
C PRO A 215 12.34 18.89 -17.37
N HIS A 216 13.07 19.73 -16.64
CA HIS A 216 14.32 19.33 -15.98
C HIS A 216 14.08 18.25 -14.92
N LEU A 217 13.00 18.38 -14.14
CA LEU A 217 12.64 17.42 -13.10
C LEU A 217 11.91 16.17 -13.62
N MET A 218 11.58 16.09 -14.92
CA MET A 218 10.77 14.99 -15.47
C MET A 218 11.32 13.59 -15.17
N PRO A 219 12.64 13.33 -15.23
CA PRO A 219 13.18 12.03 -14.83
C PRO A 219 12.89 11.69 -13.36
N LEU A 220 12.98 12.68 -12.46
CA LEU A 220 12.68 12.52 -11.04
C LEU A 220 11.19 12.38 -10.79
N VAL A 221 10.34 13.09 -11.53
CA VAL A 221 8.88 12.92 -11.50
C VAL A 221 8.50 11.50 -11.88
N THR A 222 9.11 10.94 -12.93
CA THR A 222 8.88 9.56 -13.36
C THR A 222 9.32 8.56 -12.28
N PHE A 223 10.48 8.79 -11.66
CA PHE A 223 10.99 7.95 -10.58
C PHE A 223 10.05 7.97 -9.36
N VAL A 224 9.65 9.15 -8.90
CA VAL A 224 8.69 9.30 -7.79
C VAL A 224 7.35 8.66 -8.15
N ALA A 225 6.86 8.84 -9.38
CA ALA A 225 5.61 8.24 -9.83
C ALA A 225 5.66 6.70 -9.77
N LEU A 226 6.76 6.08 -10.21
CA LEU A 226 6.94 4.63 -10.15
C LEU A 226 6.86 4.10 -8.71
N ILE A 227 7.60 4.73 -7.79
CA ILE A 227 7.61 4.32 -6.38
C ILE A 227 6.22 4.52 -5.77
N GLN A 228 5.60 5.68 -5.99
CA GLN A 228 4.28 5.99 -5.43
C GLN A 228 3.17 5.09 -6.00
N LEU A 229 3.21 4.75 -7.28
CA LEU A 229 2.27 3.80 -7.88
C LEU A 229 2.38 2.43 -7.22
N MET A 230 3.60 1.95 -6.99
CA MET A 230 3.84 0.68 -6.33
C MET A 230 3.39 0.69 -4.87
N ASP A 231 3.73 1.72 -4.10
CA ASP A 231 3.41 1.81 -2.68
C ASP A 231 1.90 2.03 -2.45
N ASN A 232 1.28 2.92 -3.21
CA ASN A 232 -0.15 3.19 -3.10
C ASN A 232 -1.02 1.99 -3.54
N PHE A 233 -0.55 1.18 -4.49
CA PHE A 233 -1.26 -0.03 -4.89
C PHE A 233 -1.28 -1.09 -3.78
N ARG A 234 -0.28 -1.08 -2.90
CA ARG A 234 -0.17 -1.98 -1.74
C ARG A 234 -0.68 -1.34 -0.44
N VAL A 235 -1.50 -0.31 -0.52
CA VAL A 235 -2.00 0.38 0.66
C VAL A 235 -2.66 -0.59 1.64
N PHE A 236 -2.19 -0.60 2.90
CA PHE A 236 -2.64 -1.49 3.96
C PHE A 236 -2.73 -0.77 5.31
N GLU A 237 -1.61 -0.21 5.80
CA GLU A 237 -1.48 0.36 7.14
C GLU A 237 -2.50 1.48 7.43
N PRO A 238 -2.78 2.41 6.49
CA PRO A 238 -3.80 3.43 6.70
C PRO A 238 -5.20 2.86 6.93
N ILE A 239 -5.56 1.77 6.22
CA ILE A 239 -6.88 1.13 6.37
C ILE A 239 -7.03 0.51 7.75
N VAL A 240 -5.97 -0.16 8.24
CA VAL A 240 -5.94 -0.75 9.58
C VAL A 240 -5.94 0.35 10.66
N GLY A 241 -5.09 1.37 10.51
CA GLY A 241 -4.97 2.44 11.50
C GLY A 241 -6.24 3.31 11.63
N PHE A 242 -6.93 3.56 10.52
CA PHE A 242 -8.23 4.24 10.54
C PHE A 242 -9.40 3.33 10.91
N ASN A 243 -9.16 2.03 11.15
CA ASN A 243 -10.22 1.04 11.31
C ASN A 243 -11.30 1.14 10.21
N ALA A 244 -10.83 1.35 8.98
CA ALA A 244 -11.69 1.73 7.85
C ALA A 244 -12.26 0.54 7.09
N SER A 245 -12.04 -0.69 7.53
CA SER A 245 -12.39 -1.93 6.82
C SER A 245 -13.87 -2.04 6.43
N ALA A 246 -14.77 -1.42 7.19
CA ALA A 246 -16.21 -1.38 6.87
C ALA A 246 -16.52 -0.46 5.66
N HIS A 247 -15.67 0.51 5.36
CA HIS A 247 -15.89 1.55 4.35
C HIS A 247 -14.91 1.47 3.18
N ALA A 248 -13.68 1.01 3.44
CA ALA A 248 -12.59 0.95 2.48
C ALA A 248 -11.79 -0.34 2.67
N THR A 249 -11.75 -1.17 1.64
CA THR A 249 -10.94 -2.38 1.61
C THR A 249 -9.96 -2.28 0.46
N SER A 250 -8.68 -2.56 0.70
CA SER A 250 -7.69 -2.71 -0.37
C SER A 250 -7.42 -4.18 -0.65
N LEU A 251 -6.71 -4.45 -1.75
CA LEU A 251 -6.26 -5.81 -2.07
C LEU A 251 -5.35 -6.38 -0.97
N SER A 252 -4.43 -5.56 -0.45
CA SER A 252 -3.54 -5.98 0.65
C SER A 252 -4.30 -6.25 1.94
N TRP A 253 -5.34 -5.46 2.25
CA TRP A 253 -6.20 -5.72 3.40
C TRP A 253 -7.03 -6.99 3.22
N ALA A 254 -7.56 -7.25 2.01
CA ALA A 254 -8.31 -8.47 1.71
C ALA A 254 -7.44 -9.72 1.91
N ILE A 255 -6.20 -9.71 1.40
CA ILE A 255 -5.23 -10.79 1.63
C ILE A 255 -5.00 -11.02 3.13
N PHE A 256 -4.76 -9.95 3.87
CA PHE A 256 -4.53 -10.05 5.32
C PHE A 256 -5.74 -10.60 6.07
N ASN A 257 -6.95 -10.16 5.72
CA ASN A 257 -8.20 -10.62 6.32
C ASN A 257 -8.45 -12.11 6.04
N ASP A 258 -8.17 -12.56 4.82
CA ASP A 258 -8.33 -13.96 4.41
C ASP A 258 -7.33 -14.88 5.12
N LEU A 259 -6.13 -14.37 5.48
CA LEU A 259 -5.12 -15.11 6.21
C LEU A 259 -5.34 -15.10 7.72
N GLY A 260 -5.86 -14.01 8.27
CA GLY A 260 -6.01 -13.79 9.72
C GLY A 260 -7.42 -14.06 10.28
N GLY A 261 -8.40 -14.39 9.44
CA GLY A 261 -9.77 -14.68 9.85
C GLY A 261 -9.90 -16.01 10.61
N GLU A 262 -11.00 -16.18 11.33
CA GLU A 262 -11.31 -17.44 12.06
C GLU A 262 -11.33 -18.66 11.13
N THR A 263 -11.77 -18.48 9.89
CA THR A 263 -11.66 -19.47 8.82
C THR A 263 -10.59 -18.99 7.83
N GLN A 264 -9.38 -19.53 7.97
CA GLN A 264 -8.27 -19.19 7.08
C GLN A 264 -8.58 -19.61 5.64
N GLN A 265 -8.74 -18.64 4.74
CA GLN A 265 -9.01 -18.88 3.32
C GLN A 265 -7.72 -18.76 2.51
N LEU A 266 -6.80 -19.72 2.69
CA LEU A 266 -5.49 -19.70 2.03
C LEU A 266 -5.58 -19.62 0.50
N SER A 267 -6.55 -20.33 -0.10
CA SER A 267 -6.78 -20.32 -1.56
C SER A 267 -7.19 -18.94 -2.05
N SER A 268 -8.10 -18.26 -1.34
CA SER A 268 -8.57 -16.91 -1.64
C SER A 268 -7.41 -15.90 -1.51
N ALA A 269 -6.68 -15.94 -0.40
CA ALA A 269 -5.52 -15.08 -0.18
C ALA A 269 -4.43 -15.26 -1.25
N ALA A 270 -4.13 -16.51 -1.64
CA ALA A 270 -3.16 -16.81 -2.68
C ALA A 270 -3.61 -16.27 -4.05
N ALA A 271 -4.88 -16.49 -4.43
CA ALA A 271 -5.45 -15.99 -5.68
C ALA A 271 -5.41 -14.44 -5.74
N THR A 272 -5.83 -13.77 -4.65
CA THR A 272 -5.79 -12.31 -4.54
C THR A 272 -4.37 -11.77 -4.60
N SER A 273 -3.39 -12.47 -3.99
CA SER A 273 -1.97 -12.10 -4.06
C SER A 273 -1.43 -12.16 -5.49
N VAL A 274 -1.73 -13.21 -6.24
CA VAL A 274 -1.32 -13.34 -7.65
C VAL A 274 -1.92 -12.23 -8.50
N ILE A 275 -3.22 -11.95 -8.33
CA ILE A 275 -3.90 -10.86 -9.05
C ILE A 275 -3.27 -9.50 -8.70
N THR A 276 -2.91 -9.29 -7.43
CA THR A 276 -2.24 -8.07 -6.98
C THR A 276 -0.88 -7.89 -7.67
N ILE A 277 -0.06 -8.95 -7.75
CA ILE A 277 1.24 -8.92 -8.45
C ILE A 277 1.05 -8.60 -9.94
N ILE A 278 0.12 -9.26 -10.60
CA ILE A 278 -0.21 -9.00 -12.02
C ILE A 278 -0.70 -7.56 -12.18
N GLY A 279 -1.57 -7.09 -11.30
CA GLY A 279 -2.09 -5.72 -11.32
C GLY A 279 -0.98 -4.67 -11.22
N VAL A 280 -0.02 -4.85 -10.28
CA VAL A 280 1.17 -3.98 -10.16
C VAL A 280 2.00 -4.02 -11.45
N ALA A 281 2.26 -5.21 -12.01
CA ALA A 281 3.05 -5.36 -13.22
C ALA A 281 2.40 -4.63 -14.43
N ILE A 282 1.08 -4.76 -14.58
CA ILE A 282 0.31 -4.06 -15.63
C ILE A 282 0.37 -2.55 -15.41
N LEU A 283 0.18 -2.09 -14.17
CA LEU A 283 0.16 -0.67 -13.82
C LEU A 283 1.52 0.01 -14.03
N LEU A 284 2.62 -0.68 -13.73
CA LEU A 284 3.97 -0.15 -13.92
C LEU A 284 4.44 -0.22 -15.37
N SER A 285 3.91 -1.16 -16.18
CA SER A 285 4.39 -1.42 -17.54
C SER A 285 4.43 -0.19 -18.46
N PRO A 286 3.41 0.69 -18.53
CA PRO A 286 3.45 1.85 -19.42
C PRO A 286 4.51 2.88 -19.01
N VAL A 287 4.73 3.03 -17.71
CA VAL A 287 5.74 3.97 -17.19
C VAL A 287 7.14 3.43 -17.45
N LEU A 288 7.37 2.12 -17.24
CA LEU A 288 8.64 1.46 -17.54
C LEU A 288 8.98 1.51 -19.03
N VAL A 289 8.00 1.23 -19.90
CA VAL A 289 8.18 1.28 -21.36
C VAL A 289 8.54 2.69 -21.81
N ARG A 290 7.89 3.72 -21.25
CA ARG A 290 8.20 5.12 -21.55
C ARG A 290 9.62 5.46 -21.12
N THR A 291 9.99 5.14 -19.88
CA THR A 291 11.33 5.38 -19.34
C THR A 291 12.42 4.68 -20.17
N TRP A 292 12.15 3.46 -20.60
CA TRP A 292 13.08 2.71 -21.45
C TRP A 292 13.25 3.33 -22.85
N ARG A 293 12.16 3.83 -23.47
CA ARG A 293 12.20 4.53 -24.74
C ARG A 293 12.98 5.84 -24.64
N ASP A 294 12.75 6.62 -23.56
CA ASP A 294 13.45 7.87 -23.32
C ASP A 294 14.97 7.66 -23.12
N HIS A 295 15.35 6.51 -22.56
CA HIS A 295 16.78 6.16 -22.41
C HIS A 295 17.42 5.76 -23.73
N LYS A 296 16.75 4.96 -24.57
CA LYS A 296 17.25 4.59 -25.89
C LYS A 296 17.42 5.78 -26.83
N GLY A 297 16.52 6.77 -26.79
CA GLY A 297 16.60 7.97 -27.63
C GLY A 297 17.72 8.92 -27.26
N LYS A 298 18.40 8.74 -26.10
CA LYS A 298 19.55 9.55 -25.68
C LYS A 298 20.92 8.92 -26.02
N VAL A 299 20.92 7.66 -26.44
CA VAL A 299 22.14 6.90 -26.74
C VAL A 299 22.38 6.79 -28.26
N SER A 300 21.42 7.15 -29.07
CA SER A 300 21.52 7.27 -30.54
C SER A 300 21.70 8.74 -30.93
#